data_9bd1ee077952f0a721fbf0a3858b3c85
#
_entry.id   9bd1ee077952f0a721fbf0a3858b3c85
#
_cell.length_a   1.000
_cell.length_b   1.000
_cell.length_c   1.000
_cell.angle_alpha   90.00
_cell.angle_beta   90.00
_cell.angle_gamma   90.00
#
_symmetry.space_group_name_H-M   'P 1'
#
loop_
_entity.id
_entity.type
_entity.pdbx_description
1 polymer ?
#
loop_
_entity_poly.entity_id
_entity_poly.type
_entity_poly.pdbx_seq_one_letter_code
_entity_poly.pdbx_strand_id
1 'polypeptide(L)'
;MKHPTWIFALALAFSGTAALADTVAKPTLSIATLDGKTFDLAAHRGHWVIVNFWATWCSPCIKEMPDISAFVAAHKDVAAIGIAWEDTERAEIDAFVRAHPVSYPLAQGDLDHPPKDFEVPRGLPITYVIAPDGTVRKKFTGPITGDDLERWTGSQAK
;
A
#
# COMPACT_ATOMS: atom_id res chain seq x y z
N MET A 1 46.80 -51.67 -40.68
CA MET A 1 46.53 -50.22 -40.75
C MET A 1 45.35 -49.96 -39.80
N LYS A 2 45.62 -49.32 -38.65
CA LYS A 2 44.65 -49.08 -37.60
C LYS A 2 44.35 -47.57 -37.59
N HIS A 3 43.10 -47.16 -37.85
CA HIS A 3 42.65 -45.76 -37.76
C HIS A 3 42.12 -45.48 -36.37
N PRO A 4 42.54 -44.42 -35.66
CA PRO A 4 41.95 -44.05 -34.40
C PRO A 4 40.75 -43.15 -34.65
N THR A 5 39.60 -43.54 -34.11
CA THR A 5 38.34 -42.75 -34.10
C THR A 5 38.42 -41.71 -33.00
N TRP A 6 38.44 -40.45 -33.39
CA TRP A 6 38.37 -39.33 -32.47
C TRP A 6 36.90 -39.02 -32.14
N ILE A 7 36.50 -39.25 -30.91
CA ILE A 7 35.19 -38.92 -30.38
C ILE A 7 35.28 -37.45 -29.88
N PHE A 8 34.68 -36.50 -30.60
CA PHE A 8 34.47 -35.13 -30.12
C PHE A 8 33.29 -35.12 -29.17
N ALA A 9 33.56 -34.99 -27.87
CA ALA A 9 32.54 -34.72 -26.87
C ALA A 9 32.11 -33.25 -26.96
N LEU A 10 30.88 -33.01 -27.45
CA LEU A 10 30.26 -31.69 -27.50
C LEU A 10 29.73 -31.37 -26.11
N ALA A 11 30.44 -30.51 -25.37
CA ALA A 11 29.98 -29.99 -24.08
C ALA A 11 28.90 -28.92 -24.36
N LEU A 12 27.61 -29.23 -24.12
CA LEU A 12 26.52 -28.24 -24.06
C LEU A 12 26.70 -27.42 -22.79
N ALA A 13 27.18 -26.20 -22.95
CA ALA A 13 27.11 -25.19 -21.89
C ALA A 13 25.65 -24.75 -21.70
N PHE A 14 25.05 -25.21 -20.61
CA PHE A 14 23.72 -24.72 -20.17
C PHE A 14 23.91 -23.32 -19.56
N SER A 15 23.77 -22.28 -20.38
CA SER A 15 23.69 -20.91 -19.89
C SER A 15 22.35 -20.71 -19.19
N GLY A 16 22.35 -20.91 -17.89
CA GLY A 16 21.20 -20.57 -17.05
C GLY A 16 21.04 -19.05 -17.04
N THR A 17 20.04 -18.53 -17.75
CA THR A 17 19.55 -17.17 -17.57
C THR A 17 18.93 -17.08 -16.18
N ALA A 18 19.64 -16.47 -15.23
CA ALA A 18 19.04 -16.05 -13.97
C ALA A 18 17.96 -15.01 -14.31
N ALA A 19 16.71 -15.42 -14.21
CA ALA A 19 15.59 -14.49 -14.22
C ALA A 19 15.80 -13.53 -13.04
N LEU A 20 16.01 -12.23 -13.33
CA LEU A 20 15.91 -11.19 -12.33
C LEU A 20 14.46 -11.20 -11.86
N ALA A 21 14.21 -11.82 -10.70
CA ALA A 21 12.94 -11.69 -10.03
C ALA A 21 12.76 -10.18 -9.74
N ASP A 22 11.77 -9.55 -10.37
CA ASP A 22 11.32 -8.22 -9.98
C ASP A 22 11.09 -8.24 -8.47
N THR A 23 11.93 -7.52 -7.73
CA THR A 23 11.78 -7.42 -6.28
C THR A 23 10.52 -6.59 -6.03
N VAL A 24 9.44 -7.28 -5.70
CA VAL A 24 8.18 -6.62 -5.34
C VAL A 24 8.44 -5.73 -4.14
N ALA A 25 8.15 -4.42 -4.28
CA ALA A 25 8.43 -3.43 -3.24
C ALA A 25 7.73 -3.80 -1.93
N LYS A 26 8.48 -3.83 -0.83
CA LYS A 26 7.97 -4.02 0.53
C LYS A 26 8.19 -2.73 1.31
N PRO A 27 7.25 -1.77 1.23
CA PRO A 27 7.43 -0.48 1.86
C PRO A 27 7.48 -0.59 3.38
N THR A 28 8.14 0.40 3.98
CA THR A 28 8.12 0.68 5.41
C THR A 28 7.34 1.96 5.66
N LEU A 29 6.65 2.03 6.77
CA LEU A 29 5.94 3.21 7.23
C LEU A 29 5.83 3.16 8.75
N SER A 30 6.30 4.21 9.40
CA SER A 30 6.04 4.46 10.82
C SER A 30 5.64 5.93 10.94
N ILE A 31 4.40 6.20 11.37
CA ILE A 31 3.84 7.55 11.40
C ILE A 31 2.98 7.75 12.63
N ALA A 32 3.10 8.95 13.24
CA ALA A 32 2.23 9.34 14.34
C ALA A 32 0.81 9.61 13.85
N THR A 33 -0.16 9.00 14.50
CA THR A 33 -1.59 9.17 14.18
C THR A 33 -2.18 10.37 14.92
N LEU A 34 -3.33 10.85 14.44
CA LEU A 34 -4.02 12.00 15.01
C LEU A 34 -4.46 11.76 16.46
N ASP A 35 -4.65 10.51 16.87
CA ASP A 35 -4.98 10.11 18.25
C ASP A 35 -3.75 9.94 19.17
N GLY A 36 -2.55 10.30 18.68
CA GLY A 36 -1.31 10.27 19.44
C GLY A 36 -0.61 8.93 19.53
N LYS A 37 -1.09 7.92 18.80
CA LYS A 37 -0.42 6.62 18.68
C LYS A 37 0.57 6.61 17.51
N THR A 38 1.21 5.48 17.29
CA THR A 38 2.05 5.24 16.11
C THR A 38 1.43 4.13 15.29
N PHE A 39 1.23 4.36 14.00
CA PHE A 39 0.95 3.32 13.04
C PHE A 39 2.28 2.83 12.47
N ASP A 40 2.58 1.55 12.65
CA ASP A 40 3.76 0.90 12.09
C ASP A 40 3.32 -0.21 11.12
N LEU A 41 3.62 -0.04 9.84
CA LEU A 41 3.28 -1.02 8.81
C LEU A 41 3.91 -2.41 9.07
N ALA A 42 5.08 -2.45 9.72
CA ALA A 42 5.73 -3.72 10.06
C ALA A 42 4.94 -4.52 11.11
N ALA A 43 4.25 -3.83 12.02
CA ALA A 43 3.40 -4.47 13.04
C ALA A 43 2.14 -5.11 12.46
N HIS A 44 1.78 -4.80 11.21
CA HIS A 44 0.61 -5.32 10.52
C HIS A 44 0.94 -6.48 9.55
N ARG A 45 2.14 -7.09 9.65
CA ARG A 45 2.43 -8.31 8.86
C ARG A 45 1.44 -9.42 9.21
N GLY A 46 1.01 -10.17 8.20
CA GLY A 46 -0.05 -11.17 8.33
C GLY A 46 -1.46 -10.62 8.07
N HIS A 47 -1.60 -9.30 7.92
CA HIS A 47 -2.85 -8.63 7.58
C HIS A 47 -2.70 -7.86 6.26
N TRP A 48 -3.80 -7.68 5.57
CA TRP A 48 -3.88 -6.69 4.49
C TRP A 48 -3.81 -5.29 5.06
N VAL A 49 -3.12 -4.38 4.37
CA VAL A 49 -3.05 -2.99 4.81
C VAL A 49 -3.39 -2.05 3.66
N ILE A 50 -4.30 -1.11 3.95
CA ILE A 50 -4.67 -0.04 3.05
C ILE A 50 -3.95 1.22 3.51
N VAL A 51 -3.11 1.82 2.65
CA VAL A 51 -2.48 3.12 2.88
C VAL A 51 -3.09 4.11 1.90
N ASN A 52 -3.90 5.04 2.41
CA ASN A 52 -4.66 5.99 1.60
C ASN A 52 -4.14 7.42 1.84
N PHE A 53 -3.70 8.09 0.78
CA PHE A 53 -3.33 9.51 0.79
C PHE A 53 -4.53 10.34 0.35
N TRP A 54 -4.92 11.32 1.18
CA TRP A 54 -6.11 12.13 1.03
C TRP A 54 -5.87 13.58 1.44
N ALA A 55 -6.85 14.47 1.26
CA ALA A 55 -6.82 15.84 1.77
C ALA A 55 -8.24 16.34 2.08
N THR A 56 -8.35 17.34 2.95
CA THR A 56 -9.64 17.93 3.38
C THR A 56 -10.40 18.60 2.24
N TRP A 57 -9.70 19.15 1.27
CA TRP A 57 -10.23 19.79 0.06
C TRP A 57 -10.49 18.83 -1.10
N CYS A 58 -10.09 17.56 -0.97
CA CYS A 58 -10.17 16.57 -2.04
C CYS A 58 -11.55 15.91 -2.07
N SER A 59 -12.47 16.42 -2.88
CA SER A 59 -13.83 15.91 -2.99
C SER A 59 -13.93 14.39 -3.31
N PRO A 60 -13.15 13.81 -4.25
CA PRO A 60 -13.18 12.36 -4.46
C PRO A 60 -12.64 11.56 -3.26
N CYS A 61 -11.66 12.10 -2.51
CA CYS A 61 -11.17 11.47 -1.29
C CYS A 61 -12.27 11.36 -0.23
N ILE A 62 -13.00 12.47 -0.02
CA ILE A 62 -14.10 12.52 0.97
C ILE A 62 -15.18 11.50 0.63
N LYS A 63 -15.43 11.28 -0.67
CA LYS A 63 -16.44 10.31 -1.12
C LYS A 63 -16.03 8.86 -0.91
N GLU A 64 -14.74 8.51 -1.01
CA GLU A 64 -14.29 7.13 -0.82
C GLU A 64 -14.04 6.76 0.65
N MET A 65 -13.80 7.73 1.55
CA MET A 65 -13.52 7.47 2.97
C MET A 65 -14.58 6.60 3.66
N PRO A 66 -15.89 6.79 3.46
CA PRO A 66 -16.92 5.91 4.02
C PRO A 66 -16.82 4.47 3.54
N ASP A 67 -16.48 4.23 2.27
CA ASP A 67 -16.34 2.88 1.70
C ASP A 67 -15.13 2.17 2.29
N ILE A 68 -13.98 2.86 2.40
CA ILE A 68 -12.79 2.33 3.08
C ILE A 68 -13.13 2.01 4.55
N SER A 69 -13.86 2.92 5.23
CA SER A 69 -14.26 2.77 6.63
C SER A 69 -15.15 1.55 6.84
N ALA A 70 -16.16 1.38 5.98
CA ALA A 70 -17.07 0.23 6.04
C ALA A 70 -16.32 -1.07 5.75
N PHE A 71 -15.43 -1.06 4.76
CA PHE A 71 -14.63 -2.23 4.41
C PHE A 71 -13.74 -2.67 5.57
N VAL A 72 -12.97 -1.75 6.18
CA VAL A 72 -12.09 -2.07 7.32
C VAL A 72 -12.90 -2.56 8.53
N ALA A 73 -14.06 -1.97 8.80
CA ALA A 73 -14.93 -2.39 9.90
C ALA A 73 -15.48 -3.82 9.71
N ALA A 74 -15.71 -4.24 8.46
CA ALA A 74 -16.25 -5.56 8.12
C ALA A 74 -15.18 -6.67 8.09
N HIS A 75 -13.88 -6.31 7.93
CA HIS A 75 -12.80 -7.27 7.68
C HIS A 75 -11.73 -7.20 8.78
N LYS A 76 -11.72 -8.18 9.68
CA LYS A 76 -10.77 -8.21 10.83
C LYS A 76 -9.32 -8.48 10.43
N ASP A 77 -9.09 -8.99 9.24
CA ASP A 77 -7.78 -9.25 8.64
C ASP A 77 -7.26 -8.07 7.80
N VAL A 78 -7.95 -6.93 7.85
CA VAL A 78 -7.58 -5.70 7.15
C VAL A 78 -7.34 -4.58 8.15
N ALA A 79 -6.20 -3.91 8.01
CA ALA A 79 -5.89 -2.64 8.66
C ALA A 79 -5.85 -1.51 7.62
N ALA A 80 -6.01 -0.27 8.07
CA ALA A 80 -5.83 0.88 7.20
C ALA A 80 -5.19 2.05 7.94
N ILE A 81 -4.58 2.96 7.18
CA ILE A 81 -4.13 4.27 7.60
C ILE A 81 -4.47 5.29 6.52
N GLY A 82 -5.08 6.39 6.90
CA GLY A 82 -5.27 7.55 6.03
C GLY A 82 -4.25 8.63 6.36
N ILE A 83 -3.54 9.12 5.36
CA ILE A 83 -2.51 10.15 5.51
C ILE A 83 -3.00 11.41 4.83
N ALA A 84 -3.31 12.45 5.63
CA ALA A 84 -3.65 13.77 5.11
C ALA A 84 -2.41 14.38 4.45
N TRP A 85 -2.45 14.51 3.13
CA TRP A 85 -1.34 14.96 2.31
C TRP A 85 -1.58 16.38 1.81
N GLU A 86 -1.44 17.33 2.70
CA GLU A 86 -1.70 18.75 2.46
C GLU A 86 -0.93 19.63 3.45
N ASP A 87 -0.62 20.85 3.01
CA ASP A 87 -0.02 21.89 3.86
C ASP A 87 -1.17 22.65 4.56
N THR A 88 -1.50 22.20 5.76
CA THR A 88 -2.54 22.83 6.58
C THR A 88 -2.28 22.63 8.07
N GLU A 89 -2.87 23.47 8.88
CA GLU A 89 -2.76 23.36 10.33
C GLU A 89 -3.46 22.11 10.86
N ARG A 90 -2.86 21.47 11.84
CA ARG A 90 -3.42 20.27 12.48
C ARG A 90 -4.86 20.47 12.94
N ALA A 91 -5.20 21.66 13.45
CA ALA A 91 -6.54 21.98 13.94
C ALA A 91 -7.62 21.90 12.84
N GLU A 92 -7.27 22.18 11.59
CA GLU A 92 -8.18 22.07 10.44
C GLU A 92 -8.46 20.61 10.10
N ILE A 93 -7.41 19.77 10.11
CA ILE A 93 -7.57 18.31 9.93
C ILE A 93 -8.43 17.73 11.05
N ASP A 94 -8.18 18.10 12.30
CA ASP A 94 -8.96 17.62 13.45
C ASP A 94 -10.44 18.06 13.36
N ALA A 95 -10.72 19.28 12.87
CA ALA A 95 -12.08 19.75 12.64
C ALA A 95 -12.77 18.96 11.54
N PHE A 96 -12.06 18.69 10.45
CA PHE A 96 -12.57 17.88 9.34
C PHE A 96 -12.91 16.46 9.79
N VAL A 97 -11.99 15.79 10.51
CA VAL A 97 -12.16 14.41 10.97
C VAL A 97 -13.34 14.27 11.95
N ARG A 98 -13.59 15.28 12.78
CA ARG A 98 -14.79 15.31 13.64
C ARG A 98 -16.08 15.34 12.83
N ALA A 99 -16.07 16.01 11.68
CA ALA A 99 -17.24 16.09 10.78
C ALA A 99 -17.37 14.85 9.85
N HIS A 100 -16.26 14.15 9.61
CA HIS A 100 -16.19 12.99 8.71
C HIS A 100 -15.50 11.81 9.43
N PRO A 101 -16.17 11.21 10.43
CA PRO A 101 -15.56 10.14 11.22
C PRO A 101 -15.36 8.87 10.37
N VAL A 102 -14.22 8.19 10.60
CA VAL A 102 -13.86 6.92 9.98
C VAL A 102 -13.47 5.90 11.02
N SER A 103 -13.49 4.59 10.67
CA SER A 103 -13.19 3.48 11.57
C SER A 103 -11.71 3.11 11.64
N TYR A 104 -10.83 3.81 10.93
CA TYR A 104 -9.41 3.54 10.85
C TYR A 104 -8.58 4.77 11.26
N PRO A 105 -7.33 4.58 11.71
CA PRO A 105 -6.47 5.68 12.12
C PRO A 105 -6.16 6.64 10.96
N LEU A 106 -6.06 7.92 11.30
CA LEU A 106 -5.64 8.97 10.40
C LEU A 106 -4.35 9.61 10.91
N ALA A 107 -3.52 10.09 10.02
CA ALA A 107 -2.28 10.80 10.30
C ALA A 107 -2.19 12.06 9.44
N GLN A 108 -1.40 13.03 9.89
CA GLN A 108 -0.97 14.16 9.06
C GLN A 108 0.36 13.80 8.41
N GLY A 109 0.46 13.94 7.09
CA GLY A 109 1.69 13.77 6.34
C GLY A 109 2.66 14.91 6.57
N ASP A 110 3.95 14.62 6.51
CA ASP A 110 5.00 15.63 6.48
C ASP A 110 5.45 15.80 5.02
N LEU A 111 5.13 16.96 4.43
CA LEU A 111 5.43 17.23 3.02
C LEU A 111 6.92 17.47 2.77
N ASP A 112 7.64 17.92 3.80
CA ASP A 112 9.09 18.13 3.72
C ASP A 112 9.87 16.80 3.88
N HIS A 113 9.26 15.83 4.60
CA HIS A 113 9.85 14.51 4.84
C HIS A 113 8.88 13.39 4.43
N PRO A 114 8.61 13.20 3.13
CA PRO A 114 7.68 12.21 2.65
C PRO A 114 8.13 10.78 3.02
N PRO A 115 7.19 9.84 3.20
CA PRO A 115 7.52 8.44 3.42
C PRO A 115 8.36 7.89 2.25
N LYS A 116 9.57 7.39 2.56
CA LYS A 116 10.61 7.07 1.57
C LYS A 116 10.20 6.02 0.53
N ASP A 117 9.36 5.06 0.95
CA ASP A 117 9.00 3.90 0.12
C ASP A 117 7.66 4.10 -0.60
N PHE A 118 7.07 5.30 -0.48
CA PHE A 118 5.85 5.68 -1.19
C PHE A 118 6.15 6.83 -2.15
N GLU A 119 5.54 6.79 -3.32
CA GLU A 119 5.66 7.93 -4.23
C GLU A 119 4.97 9.15 -3.62
N VAL A 120 5.62 10.30 -3.72
CA VAL A 120 5.00 11.59 -3.35
C VAL A 120 3.78 11.81 -4.22
N PRO A 121 2.57 11.95 -3.63
CA PRO A 121 1.35 12.16 -4.39
C PRO A 121 1.41 13.41 -5.27
N ARG A 122 1.18 13.25 -6.57
CA ARG A 122 1.01 14.36 -7.53
C ARG A 122 -0.45 14.72 -7.77
N GLY A 123 -1.35 13.95 -7.21
CA GLY A 123 -2.80 14.11 -7.23
C GLY A 123 -3.42 13.15 -6.21
N LEU A 124 -4.63 13.43 -5.79
CA LEU A 124 -5.33 12.67 -4.75
C LEU A 124 -6.70 12.19 -5.24
N PRO A 125 -7.20 11.07 -4.70
CA PRO A 125 -6.55 10.18 -3.76
C PRO A 125 -5.52 9.25 -4.42
N ILE A 126 -4.59 8.72 -3.61
CA ILE A 126 -3.73 7.60 -3.95
C ILE A 126 -3.87 6.54 -2.87
N THR A 127 -4.11 5.30 -3.28
CA THR A 127 -4.28 4.19 -2.34
C THR A 127 -3.38 3.03 -2.71
N TYR A 128 -2.65 2.54 -1.71
CA TYR A 128 -1.84 1.31 -1.80
C TYR A 128 -2.55 0.20 -1.04
N VAL A 129 -2.69 -0.95 -1.69
CA VAL A 129 -3.11 -2.20 -1.06
C VAL A 129 -1.87 -3.06 -0.86
N ILE A 130 -1.55 -3.35 0.39
CA ILE A 130 -0.36 -4.08 0.80
C ILE A 130 -0.78 -5.46 1.30
N ALA A 131 -0.18 -6.49 0.74
CA ALA A 131 -0.46 -7.88 1.09
C ALA A 131 0.09 -8.27 2.47
N PRO A 132 -0.38 -9.37 3.07
CA PRO A 132 0.07 -9.83 4.38
C PRO A 132 1.58 -10.09 4.49
N ASP A 133 2.25 -10.43 3.38
CA ASP A 133 3.70 -10.58 3.33
C ASP A 133 4.46 -9.24 3.26
N GLY A 134 3.74 -8.13 3.19
CA GLY A 134 4.23 -6.76 3.12
C GLY A 134 4.51 -6.25 1.72
N THR A 135 4.21 -7.00 0.67
CA THR A 135 4.39 -6.54 -0.71
C THR A 135 3.26 -5.62 -1.16
N VAL A 136 3.58 -4.63 -1.99
CA VAL A 136 2.55 -3.81 -2.65
C VAL A 136 1.82 -4.66 -3.68
N ARG A 137 0.56 -4.97 -3.40
CA ARG A 137 -0.30 -5.74 -4.30
C ARG A 137 -0.91 -4.87 -5.40
N LYS A 138 -1.30 -3.64 -5.06
CA LYS A 138 -1.90 -2.69 -5.98
C LYS A 138 -1.69 -1.26 -5.52
N LYS A 139 -1.47 -0.36 -6.47
CA LYS A 139 -1.58 1.08 -6.30
C LYS A 139 -2.73 1.57 -7.17
N PHE A 140 -3.60 2.38 -6.57
CA PHE A 140 -4.65 3.11 -7.25
C PHE A 140 -4.29 4.59 -7.33
N THR A 141 -4.57 5.20 -8.46
CA THR A 141 -4.52 6.65 -8.66
C THR A 141 -5.94 7.09 -9.01
N GLY A 142 -6.57 7.84 -8.12
CA GLY A 142 -7.99 8.17 -8.16
C GLY A 142 -8.82 7.36 -7.15
N PRO A 143 -10.14 7.66 -7.08
CA PRO A 143 -11.02 7.08 -6.07
C PRO A 143 -11.21 5.58 -6.24
N ILE A 144 -11.44 4.92 -5.11
CA ILE A 144 -11.69 3.47 -5.00
C ILE A 144 -13.03 3.21 -4.33
N THR A 145 -13.52 1.99 -4.50
CA THR A 145 -14.76 1.48 -3.89
C THR A 145 -14.47 0.28 -2.99
N GLY A 146 -15.45 -0.11 -2.16
CA GLY A 146 -15.38 -1.37 -1.41
C GLY A 146 -15.15 -2.59 -2.30
N ASP A 147 -15.81 -2.66 -3.46
CA ASP A 147 -15.67 -3.75 -4.44
C ASP A 147 -14.22 -3.84 -4.98
N ASP A 148 -13.56 -2.70 -5.17
CA ASP A 148 -12.15 -2.68 -5.56
C ASP A 148 -11.27 -3.28 -4.46
N LEU A 149 -11.55 -2.94 -3.20
CA LEU A 149 -10.82 -3.48 -2.06
C LEU A 149 -11.04 -4.98 -1.91
N GLU A 150 -12.28 -5.48 -2.01
CA GLU A 150 -12.58 -6.92 -1.99
C GLU A 150 -11.82 -7.68 -3.08
N ARG A 151 -11.84 -7.14 -4.30
CA ARG A 151 -11.17 -7.76 -5.45
C ARG A 151 -9.66 -7.91 -5.24
N TRP A 152 -9.01 -6.95 -4.62
CA TRP A 152 -7.56 -6.92 -4.48
C TRP A 152 -7.03 -7.52 -3.19
N THR A 153 -7.82 -7.56 -2.13
CA THR A 153 -7.47 -8.26 -0.89
C THR A 153 -7.89 -9.73 -0.92
N GLY A 154 -8.90 -10.08 -1.71
CA GLY A 154 -9.52 -11.40 -1.66
C GLY A 154 -10.22 -11.67 -0.33
N SER A 155 -10.37 -10.65 0.51
CA SER A 155 -11.07 -10.74 1.79
C SER A 155 -12.57 -10.76 1.52
N GLN A 156 -13.26 -11.72 2.12
CA GLN A 156 -14.72 -11.80 2.08
C GLN A 156 -15.27 -11.32 3.42
N ALA A 157 -16.30 -10.49 3.40
CA ALA A 157 -17.00 -10.09 4.62
C ALA A 157 -17.49 -11.34 5.37
N LYS A 158 -17.20 -11.42 6.66
CA LYS A 158 -17.62 -12.52 7.55
C LYS A 158 -18.84 -12.12 8.36
#